data_cad1ff3f891a84c7d057009fe1e38a21
#
_entry.id   cad1ff3f891a84c7d057009fe1e38a21
#
_cell.length_a   1.000
_cell.length_b   1.000
_cell.length_c   1.000
_cell.angle_alpha   90.00
_cell.angle_beta   90.00
_cell.angle_gamma   90.00
#
_symmetry.space_group_name_H-M   'P 1'
#
loop_
_entity.id
_entity.type
_entity.pdbx_description
1 polymer ?
#
loop_
_entity_poly.entity_id
_entity_poly.type
_entity_poly.pdbx_seq_one_letter_code
_entity_poly.pdbx_strand_id
1 'polypeptide(L)'
;MRKEYVMGNGAIALGALAAGLNLVAGYPGTPSSEILETVAKYPHDGVHVEWSVNEKAAMEVAASASYSGARTLVTMKQVGLNVASDPLMSLAYVGIKGGMVIVSADDPGPISSQTEQDTRMFADFCRIPVFDPSTPEEAYQMIQDAFDYSEKYKTPVLFRPTTRVCHAYASIEVKDEWKAKEYEGFVKDSKKWVIFPRLSFANHAMIEKRNVEIGDDFGSYSMNTVEGSGSKAVFASGISYCYAKETLKNVPDVKLVRIATPHPFPEQFVKNALDGVTEVMCLEELSPYIENQILRLAGKYHMDIDVRGKQTGDVPASGELSTNKAADILCDFLDLKKTSQVDVSDAPELPVRPPVLCAGCPHRASFYAVKKAMAGRKSYFCGDIGCYTLGNAMPLDMVDTCLCMGAGITMAQGFHWVDEDGVCFAFVGDSTFFASGMTGVVNAVYNDANMILCVLDNSTTAMTGHQPHPGTGRNMMGQFVDKVSIQKVLEGIGVKKIVTVDPLDLEASVAAVKECADIRGVKAIIFKSPCIAITKPSGKMDISEKCIQCKKCIREIGCPAIILKDGKVAIDESLCTGCGLCAQICPVGAIGGACNE
;
A
#
# COMPACT_ATOMS: atom_id res chain seq x y z
N MET A 1 -1.50 31.67 -10.60
CA MET A 1 -1.47 30.25 -11.08
C MET A 1 -0.16 30.02 -11.82
N ARG A 2 0.58 28.96 -11.48
CA ARG A 2 1.78 28.52 -12.21
C ARG A 2 1.55 27.13 -12.77
N LYS A 3 2.29 26.79 -13.84
CA LYS A 3 2.29 25.44 -14.39
C LYS A 3 3.36 24.61 -13.71
N GLU A 4 2.98 23.40 -13.27
CA GLU A 4 3.91 22.42 -12.71
C GLU A 4 3.75 21.08 -13.42
N TYR A 5 4.87 20.42 -13.71
CA TYR A 5 4.89 19.06 -14.23
C TYR A 5 5.03 18.11 -13.03
N VAL A 6 3.94 17.48 -12.65
CA VAL A 6 3.85 16.69 -11.42
C VAL A 6 3.22 15.33 -11.66
N MET A 7 3.55 14.41 -10.79
CA MET A 7 2.89 13.11 -10.66
C MET A 7 1.51 13.28 -10.00
N GLY A 8 0.58 12.36 -10.22
CA GLY A 8 -0.75 12.40 -9.61
C GLY A 8 -0.72 12.50 -8.10
N ASN A 9 0.18 11.77 -7.42
CA ASN A 9 0.40 11.94 -5.98
C ASN A 9 0.83 13.37 -5.62
N GLY A 10 1.68 13.99 -6.43
CA GLY A 10 2.06 15.40 -6.28
C GLY A 10 0.88 16.35 -6.48
N ALA A 11 0.03 16.08 -7.46
CA ALA A 11 -1.18 16.86 -7.71
C ALA A 11 -2.15 16.80 -6.53
N ILE A 12 -2.37 15.63 -5.93
CA ILE A 12 -3.17 15.45 -4.70
C ILE A 12 -2.59 16.28 -3.54
N ALA A 13 -1.27 16.19 -3.34
CA ALA A 13 -0.58 16.93 -2.28
C ALA A 13 -0.72 18.46 -2.44
N LEU A 14 -0.47 18.96 -3.65
CA LEU A 14 -0.59 20.39 -3.98
C LEU A 14 -2.04 20.88 -3.90
N GLY A 15 -3.00 20.05 -4.30
CA GLY A 15 -4.43 20.34 -4.15
C GLY A 15 -4.85 20.44 -2.68
N ALA A 16 -4.34 19.53 -1.82
CA ALA A 16 -4.59 19.57 -0.39
C ALA A 16 -3.99 20.84 0.27
N LEU A 17 -2.75 21.20 -0.09
CA LEU A 17 -2.15 22.48 0.35
C LEU A 17 -2.98 23.67 -0.12
N ALA A 18 -3.41 23.67 -1.39
CA ALA A 18 -4.24 24.73 -1.96
C ALA A 18 -5.62 24.85 -1.30
N ALA A 19 -6.11 23.75 -0.70
CA ALA A 19 -7.32 23.70 0.12
C ALA A 19 -7.10 24.20 1.57
N GLY A 20 -5.88 24.56 1.95
CA GLY A 20 -5.59 25.03 3.31
C GLY A 20 -5.41 23.90 4.33
N LEU A 21 -4.71 22.86 3.95
CA LEU A 21 -4.35 21.73 4.80
C LEU A 21 -3.67 22.20 6.10
N ASN A 22 -4.00 21.55 7.24
CA ASN A 22 -3.38 21.82 8.55
C ASN A 22 -2.55 20.62 9.05
N LEU A 23 -2.95 19.41 8.68
CA LEU A 23 -2.26 18.21 9.12
C LEU A 23 -2.33 17.12 8.05
N VAL A 24 -1.21 16.48 7.78
CA VAL A 24 -1.17 15.23 7.03
C VAL A 24 -0.45 14.15 7.83
N ALA A 25 -1.09 12.99 7.94
CA ALA A 25 -0.54 11.81 8.58
C ALA A 25 -0.74 10.59 7.67
N GLY A 26 0.14 9.61 7.76
CA GLY A 26 0.04 8.40 6.95
C GLY A 26 1.01 7.32 7.39
N TYR A 27 0.91 6.17 6.74
CA TYR A 27 1.92 5.12 6.83
C TYR A 27 2.46 4.84 5.43
N PRO A 28 3.78 4.64 5.26
CA PRO A 28 4.37 4.44 3.93
C PRO A 28 3.79 3.23 3.21
N GLY A 29 3.27 3.43 2.00
CA GLY A 29 2.68 2.36 1.19
C GLY A 29 2.54 2.78 -0.27
N THR A 30 3.21 2.07 -1.20
CA THR A 30 3.03 2.28 -2.64
C THR A 30 1.64 1.81 -3.06
N PRO A 31 0.83 2.63 -3.78
CA PRO A 31 1.26 3.79 -4.58
C PRO A 31 1.01 5.18 -3.95
N SER A 32 0.85 5.36 -2.64
CA SER A 32 0.42 6.63 -2.01
C SER A 32 1.53 7.41 -1.28
N SER A 33 2.72 6.84 -1.09
CA SER A 33 3.77 7.43 -0.22
C SER A 33 4.17 8.84 -0.64
N GLU A 34 4.27 9.10 -1.93
CA GLU A 34 4.74 10.38 -2.46
C GLU A 34 3.80 11.56 -2.20
N ILE A 35 2.54 11.29 -1.80
CA ILE A 35 1.61 12.38 -1.42
C ILE A 35 2.15 13.13 -0.21
N LEU A 36 2.43 12.42 0.88
CA LEU A 36 2.95 13.00 2.12
C LEU A 36 4.36 13.55 1.92
N GLU A 37 5.22 12.83 1.19
CA GLU A 37 6.56 13.30 0.84
C GLU A 37 6.54 14.59 0.02
N THR A 38 5.55 14.78 -0.85
CA THR A 38 5.39 16.01 -1.61
C THR A 38 4.95 17.16 -0.71
N VAL A 39 3.99 16.96 0.20
CA VAL A 39 3.62 17.99 1.19
C VAL A 39 4.86 18.46 1.97
N ALA A 40 5.72 17.53 2.39
CA ALA A 40 6.95 17.86 3.12
C ALA A 40 8.00 18.64 2.29
N LYS A 41 8.00 18.49 0.97
CA LYS A 41 8.95 19.17 0.06
C LYS A 41 8.56 20.59 -0.32
N TYR A 42 7.27 20.89 -0.34
CA TYR A 42 6.76 22.22 -0.69
C TYR A 42 6.63 23.11 0.56
N PRO A 43 6.53 24.46 0.42
CA PRO A 43 6.24 25.34 1.54
C PRO A 43 4.95 24.89 2.25
N HIS A 44 5.04 24.63 3.54
CA HIS A 44 3.95 24.07 4.34
C HIS A 44 3.84 24.71 5.73
N ASP A 45 4.08 26.02 5.81
CA ASP A 45 3.97 26.78 7.07
C ASP A 45 2.59 26.59 7.71
N GLY A 46 2.61 26.19 8.99
CA GLY A 46 1.39 25.89 9.74
C GLY A 46 0.77 24.51 9.44
N VAL A 47 1.44 23.64 8.66
CA VAL A 47 1.00 22.27 8.39
C VAL A 47 1.87 21.27 9.16
N HIS A 48 1.25 20.43 9.97
CA HIS A 48 1.92 19.30 10.58
C HIS A 48 2.03 18.13 9.61
N VAL A 49 3.23 17.55 9.47
CA VAL A 49 3.49 16.43 8.55
C VAL A 49 4.17 15.29 9.32
N GLU A 50 3.54 14.10 9.33
CA GLU A 50 4.12 12.95 10.02
C GLU A 50 3.90 11.62 9.30
N TRP A 51 4.92 10.75 9.36
CA TRP A 51 4.71 9.31 9.26
C TRP A 51 4.30 8.77 10.62
N SER A 52 3.08 8.27 10.69
CA SER A 52 2.60 7.56 11.88
C SER A 52 3.12 6.12 11.89
N VAL A 53 3.04 5.45 13.03
CA VAL A 53 3.55 4.06 13.15
C VAL A 53 2.72 3.04 12.36
N ASN A 54 1.44 3.34 12.12
CA ASN A 54 0.54 2.60 11.23
C ASN A 54 -0.64 3.47 10.82
N GLU A 55 -1.50 2.96 9.94
CA GLU A 55 -2.66 3.68 9.39
C GLU A 55 -3.74 3.95 10.44
N LYS A 56 -3.89 3.08 11.45
CA LYS A 56 -4.80 3.30 12.58
C LYS A 56 -4.39 4.54 13.36
N ALA A 57 -3.12 4.64 13.74
CA ALA A 57 -2.59 5.81 14.45
C ALA A 57 -2.72 7.09 13.61
N ALA A 58 -2.41 7.03 12.31
CA ALA A 58 -2.58 8.17 11.41
C ALA A 58 -4.02 8.68 11.37
N MET A 59 -5.00 7.77 11.28
CA MET A 59 -6.42 8.08 11.28
C MET A 59 -6.85 8.77 12.59
N GLU A 60 -6.39 8.27 13.72
CA GLU A 60 -6.76 8.79 15.06
C GLU A 60 -6.15 10.17 15.32
N VAL A 61 -4.89 10.39 14.90
CA VAL A 61 -4.24 11.72 14.96
C VAL A 61 -5.01 12.73 14.11
N ALA A 62 -5.32 12.38 12.86
CA ALA A 62 -6.06 13.25 11.96
C ALA A 62 -7.48 13.53 12.45
N ALA A 63 -8.18 12.53 13.02
CA ALA A 63 -9.53 12.70 13.56
C ALA A 63 -9.56 13.72 14.69
N SER A 64 -8.61 13.66 15.65
CA SER A 64 -8.56 14.60 16.76
C SER A 64 -8.27 16.04 16.31
N ALA A 65 -7.42 16.22 15.32
CA ALA A 65 -7.17 17.53 14.70
C ALA A 65 -8.43 18.04 13.96
N SER A 66 -9.13 17.17 13.23
CA SER A 66 -10.41 17.51 12.59
C SER A 66 -11.50 17.90 13.59
N TYR A 67 -11.56 17.28 14.78
CA TYR A 67 -12.49 17.71 15.85
C TYR A 67 -12.23 19.15 16.31
N SER A 68 -10.99 19.61 16.20
CA SER A 68 -10.58 20.99 16.50
C SER A 68 -10.91 21.98 15.39
N GLY A 69 -11.39 21.53 14.24
CA GLY A 69 -11.72 22.34 13.07
C GLY A 69 -10.64 22.40 11.99
N ALA A 70 -9.50 21.71 12.18
CA ALA A 70 -8.41 21.65 11.22
C ALA A 70 -8.79 20.81 9.99
N ARG A 71 -8.30 21.18 8.78
CA ARG A 71 -8.33 20.33 7.59
C ARG A 71 -7.23 19.27 7.67
N THR A 72 -7.60 18.01 7.58
CA THR A 72 -6.70 16.88 7.78
C THR A 72 -6.72 15.92 6.60
N LEU A 73 -5.54 15.44 6.22
CA LEU A 73 -5.34 14.44 5.17
C LEU A 73 -4.73 13.18 5.78
N VAL A 74 -5.31 12.03 5.48
CA VAL A 74 -4.71 10.73 5.81
C VAL A 74 -4.36 10.02 4.52
N THR A 75 -3.14 9.47 4.42
CA THR A 75 -2.68 8.80 3.20
C THR A 75 -2.30 7.35 3.47
N MET A 76 -2.82 6.45 2.62
CA MET A 76 -2.53 5.02 2.68
C MET A 76 -2.82 4.33 1.36
N LYS A 77 -2.30 3.11 1.21
CA LYS A 77 -2.75 2.18 0.15
C LYS A 77 -4.01 1.43 0.60
N GLN A 78 -4.70 0.73 -0.32
CA GLN A 78 -5.97 0.06 -0.02
C GLN A 78 -5.90 -0.93 1.15
N VAL A 79 -4.83 -1.71 1.30
CA VAL A 79 -4.68 -2.64 2.43
C VAL A 79 -4.45 -1.92 3.76
N GLY A 80 -3.96 -0.67 3.75
CA GLY A 80 -3.86 0.18 4.93
C GLY A 80 -5.22 0.57 5.47
N LEU A 81 -6.24 0.68 4.60
CA LEU A 81 -7.61 0.93 5.02
C LEU A 81 -8.17 -0.21 5.91
N ASN A 82 -7.71 -1.45 5.70
CA ASN A 82 -8.07 -2.56 6.58
C ASN A 82 -7.55 -2.34 8.02
N VAL A 83 -6.34 -1.77 8.17
CA VAL A 83 -5.76 -1.42 9.47
C VAL A 83 -6.48 -0.24 10.12
N ALA A 84 -6.87 0.75 9.31
CA ALA A 84 -7.60 1.95 9.75
C ALA A 84 -9.12 1.76 9.84
N SER A 85 -9.64 0.55 9.62
CA SER A 85 -11.08 0.29 9.53
C SER A 85 -11.82 0.59 10.83
N ASP A 86 -11.28 0.19 11.97
CA ASP A 86 -11.91 0.42 13.29
C ASP A 86 -12.13 1.91 13.60
N PRO A 87 -11.09 2.78 13.56
CA PRO A 87 -11.32 4.21 13.75
C PRO A 87 -12.20 4.82 12.66
N LEU A 88 -12.10 4.39 11.39
CA LEU A 88 -12.95 4.92 10.32
C LEU A 88 -14.43 4.61 10.53
N MET A 89 -14.78 3.36 10.90
CA MET A 89 -16.15 2.95 11.19
C MET A 89 -16.74 3.77 12.34
N SER A 90 -15.96 3.98 13.40
CA SER A 90 -16.38 4.80 14.55
C SER A 90 -16.53 6.28 14.16
N LEU A 91 -15.59 6.80 13.37
CA LEU A 91 -15.56 8.20 12.91
C LEU A 91 -16.74 8.53 11.99
N ALA A 92 -17.16 7.60 11.14
CA ALA A 92 -18.34 7.76 10.29
C ALA A 92 -19.62 8.06 11.10
N TYR A 93 -19.72 7.51 12.30
CA TYR A 93 -20.82 7.77 13.24
C TYR A 93 -20.64 9.04 14.06
N VAL A 94 -19.43 9.31 14.56
CA VAL A 94 -19.15 10.51 15.36
C VAL A 94 -19.18 11.77 14.50
N GLY A 95 -18.73 11.65 13.27
CA GLY A 95 -18.55 12.78 12.35
C GLY A 95 -17.31 13.62 12.66
N ILE A 96 -17.21 14.74 11.99
CA ILE A 96 -16.05 15.66 12.02
C ILE A 96 -16.48 17.11 12.20
N LYS A 97 -15.50 18.03 12.39
CA LYS A 97 -15.72 19.49 12.37
C LYS A 97 -14.96 20.16 11.24
N GLY A 98 -13.64 20.04 11.20
CA GLY A 98 -12.81 20.44 10.05
C GLY A 98 -12.80 19.34 8.99
N GLY A 99 -12.58 19.70 7.73
CA GLY A 99 -12.58 18.75 6.63
C GLY A 99 -11.54 17.63 6.84
N MET A 100 -11.96 16.39 6.65
CA MET A 100 -11.09 15.22 6.74
C MET A 100 -11.20 14.38 5.49
N VAL A 101 -10.10 14.28 4.75
CA VAL A 101 -10.02 13.48 3.53
C VAL A 101 -9.06 12.33 3.75
N ILE A 102 -9.49 11.14 3.35
CA ILE A 102 -8.74 9.89 3.46
C ILE A 102 -8.40 9.46 2.05
N VAL A 103 -7.14 9.57 1.66
CA VAL A 103 -6.65 9.03 0.39
C VAL A 103 -6.32 7.55 0.59
N SER A 104 -7.10 6.70 -0.08
CA SER A 104 -6.82 5.28 -0.20
C SER A 104 -6.53 4.95 -1.66
N ALA A 105 -5.27 4.67 -1.96
CA ALA A 105 -4.86 4.36 -3.32
C ALA A 105 -5.07 2.88 -3.63
N ASP A 106 -6.00 2.60 -4.56
CA ASP A 106 -6.29 1.25 -5.03
C ASP A 106 -5.26 0.79 -6.07
N ASP A 107 -4.99 -0.51 -6.08
CA ASP A 107 -3.95 -1.13 -6.92
C ASP A 107 -4.53 -2.28 -7.76
N PRO A 108 -5.30 -1.98 -8.84
CA PRO A 108 -5.85 -2.98 -9.74
C PRO A 108 -4.74 -3.83 -10.38
N GLY A 109 -4.94 -5.16 -10.42
CA GLY A 109 -3.94 -6.09 -10.90
C GLY A 109 -2.69 -6.11 -10.02
N PRO A 110 -2.77 -6.34 -8.73
CA PRO A 110 -1.93 -5.95 -7.59
C PRO A 110 -0.45 -5.82 -7.97
N ILE A 111 -0.05 -4.65 -8.45
CA ILE A 111 1.31 -4.36 -8.94
C ILE A 111 2.29 -4.32 -7.78
N SER A 112 1.88 -3.74 -6.64
CA SER A 112 2.71 -3.61 -5.43
C SER A 112 1.98 -3.99 -4.14
N SER A 113 0.79 -4.57 -4.23
CA SER A 113 -0.07 -4.90 -3.09
C SER A 113 -0.24 -6.41 -2.92
N GLN A 114 -0.57 -6.85 -1.71
CA GLN A 114 -0.79 -8.27 -1.40
C GLN A 114 -2.10 -8.79 -1.96
N THR A 115 -3.09 -7.90 -2.10
CA THR A 115 -4.44 -8.23 -2.52
C THR A 115 -4.96 -7.19 -3.49
N GLU A 116 -5.96 -7.55 -4.24
CA GLU A 116 -6.74 -6.68 -5.11
C GLU A 116 -8.04 -6.33 -4.39
N GLN A 117 -8.19 -5.07 -3.95
CA GLN A 117 -9.32 -4.61 -3.14
C GLN A 117 -9.91 -3.33 -3.72
N ASP A 118 -11.24 -3.20 -3.64
CA ASP A 118 -12.00 -2.03 -4.08
C ASP A 118 -12.49 -1.21 -2.89
N THR A 119 -11.87 -0.08 -2.66
CA THR A 119 -12.21 0.77 -1.51
C THR A 119 -13.54 1.52 -1.67
N ARG A 120 -14.15 1.53 -2.87
CA ARG A 120 -15.53 2.01 -3.08
C ARG A 120 -16.53 1.15 -2.30
N MET A 121 -16.34 -0.18 -2.29
CA MET A 121 -17.16 -1.11 -1.50
C MET A 121 -17.01 -0.84 0.00
N PHE A 122 -15.80 -0.48 0.44
CA PHE A 122 -15.53 -0.14 1.83
C PHE A 122 -16.24 1.16 2.23
N ALA A 123 -16.20 2.17 1.37
CA ALA A 123 -16.89 3.44 1.60
C ALA A 123 -18.41 3.28 1.64
N ASP A 124 -18.99 2.44 0.80
CA ASP A 124 -20.41 2.08 0.85
C ASP A 124 -20.77 1.41 2.19
N PHE A 125 -19.95 0.49 2.66
CA PHE A 125 -20.11 -0.14 3.97
C PHE A 125 -20.02 0.88 5.12
N CYS A 126 -19.10 1.86 5.06
CA CYS A 126 -18.93 2.93 6.05
C CYS A 126 -19.96 4.06 5.90
N ARG A 127 -20.68 4.15 4.81
CA ARG A 127 -21.58 5.27 4.50
C ARG A 127 -20.87 6.63 4.40
N ILE A 128 -19.70 6.67 3.76
CA ILE A 128 -18.93 7.91 3.54
C ILE A 128 -18.78 8.21 2.03
N PRO A 129 -18.77 9.49 1.63
CA PRO A 129 -18.69 9.84 0.21
C PRO A 129 -17.32 9.52 -0.41
N VAL A 130 -17.33 9.22 -1.71
CA VAL A 130 -16.15 8.86 -2.52
C VAL A 130 -15.94 9.84 -3.66
N PHE A 131 -14.69 10.26 -3.84
CA PHE A 131 -14.19 10.96 -5.03
C PHE A 131 -13.19 10.08 -5.76
N ASP A 132 -13.39 9.86 -7.06
CA ASP A 132 -12.62 8.93 -7.91
C ASP A 132 -12.04 9.68 -9.13
N PRO A 133 -10.84 10.30 -9.00
CA PRO A 133 -10.23 11.09 -10.07
C PRO A 133 -9.74 10.21 -11.22
N SER A 134 -9.76 10.75 -12.44
CA SER A 134 -9.30 10.06 -13.65
C SER A 134 -7.92 10.54 -14.13
N THR A 135 -7.52 11.76 -13.77
CA THR A 135 -6.25 12.39 -14.18
C THR A 135 -5.60 13.17 -13.03
N PRO A 136 -4.30 13.52 -13.14
CA PRO A 136 -3.64 14.40 -12.16
C PRO A 136 -4.29 15.77 -12.01
N GLU A 137 -4.75 16.40 -13.11
CA GLU A 137 -5.45 17.69 -13.05
C GLU A 137 -6.72 17.59 -12.21
N GLU A 138 -7.49 16.55 -12.45
CA GLU A 138 -8.72 16.31 -11.71
C GLU A 138 -8.43 15.99 -10.26
N ALA A 139 -7.39 15.20 -9.99
CA ALA A 139 -6.98 14.89 -8.62
C ALA A 139 -6.64 16.15 -7.82
N TYR A 140 -5.98 17.14 -8.46
CA TYR A 140 -5.71 18.44 -7.85
C TYR A 140 -6.98 19.22 -7.51
N GLN A 141 -7.96 19.24 -8.40
CA GLN A 141 -9.22 19.97 -8.15
C GLN A 141 -10.13 19.21 -7.19
N MET A 142 -10.34 17.92 -7.45
CA MET A 142 -11.27 17.10 -6.68
C MET A 142 -10.88 16.95 -5.21
N ILE A 143 -9.58 16.96 -4.87
CA ILE A 143 -9.16 16.91 -3.45
C ILE A 143 -9.58 18.17 -2.70
N GLN A 144 -9.60 19.34 -3.36
CA GLN A 144 -10.10 20.59 -2.78
C GLN A 144 -11.61 20.50 -2.53
N ASP A 145 -12.35 20.02 -3.54
CA ASP A 145 -13.81 19.81 -3.44
C ASP A 145 -14.14 18.79 -2.34
N ALA A 146 -13.34 17.71 -2.20
CA ALA A 146 -13.50 16.71 -1.15
C ALA A 146 -13.41 17.30 0.26
N PHE A 147 -12.50 18.25 0.51
CA PHE A 147 -12.43 18.98 1.79
C PHE A 147 -13.70 19.80 2.03
N ASP A 148 -14.19 20.50 1.00
CA ASP A 148 -15.40 21.33 1.11
C ASP A 148 -16.64 20.47 1.35
N TYR A 149 -16.79 19.33 0.66
CA TYR A 149 -17.85 18.36 0.91
C TYR A 149 -17.76 17.76 2.31
N SER A 150 -16.56 17.40 2.75
CA SER A 150 -16.33 16.89 4.10
C SER A 150 -16.82 17.87 5.17
N GLU A 151 -16.49 19.15 5.05
CA GLU A 151 -16.95 20.21 5.96
C GLU A 151 -18.45 20.47 5.86
N LYS A 152 -19.00 20.50 4.63
CA LYS A 152 -20.44 20.73 4.38
C LYS A 152 -21.28 19.66 5.08
N TYR A 153 -20.91 18.40 4.92
CA TYR A 153 -21.69 17.25 5.41
C TYR A 153 -21.23 16.68 6.74
N LYS A 154 -20.17 17.26 7.35
CA LYS A 154 -19.61 16.83 8.65
C LYS A 154 -19.25 15.34 8.69
N THR A 155 -18.67 14.83 7.62
CA THR A 155 -18.30 13.43 7.45
C THR A 155 -16.91 13.31 6.83
N PRO A 156 -16.10 12.31 7.21
CA PRO A 156 -14.89 12.02 6.43
C PRO A 156 -15.27 11.67 4.99
N VAL A 157 -14.35 11.94 4.07
CA VAL A 157 -14.48 11.65 2.64
C VAL A 157 -13.37 10.71 2.21
N LEU A 158 -13.70 9.67 1.46
CA LEU A 158 -12.72 8.81 0.81
C LEU A 158 -12.34 9.40 -0.55
N PHE A 159 -11.06 9.62 -0.76
CA PHE A 159 -10.48 10.00 -2.04
C PHE A 159 -9.73 8.80 -2.60
N ARG A 160 -10.19 8.27 -3.73
CA ARG A 160 -9.79 6.95 -4.24
C ARG A 160 -9.09 7.05 -5.60
N PRO A 161 -7.80 7.42 -5.67
CA PRO A 161 -7.04 7.26 -6.91
C PRO A 161 -6.61 5.79 -7.10
N THR A 162 -6.45 5.36 -8.35
CA THR A 162 -5.76 4.09 -8.65
C THR A 162 -4.28 4.31 -8.91
N THR A 163 -3.49 3.23 -8.90
CA THR A 163 -2.03 3.27 -9.19
C THR A 163 -1.70 4.07 -10.43
N ARG A 164 -2.50 3.94 -11.51
CA ARG A 164 -2.25 4.66 -12.76
C ARG A 164 -2.44 6.16 -12.60
N VAL A 165 -3.46 6.59 -11.88
CA VAL A 165 -3.67 8.02 -11.59
C VAL A 165 -2.58 8.54 -10.65
N CYS A 166 -2.23 7.79 -9.59
CA CYS A 166 -1.17 8.16 -8.64
C CYS A 166 0.17 8.45 -9.35
N HIS A 167 0.54 7.61 -10.33
CA HIS A 167 1.84 7.65 -10.98
C HIS A 167 1.82 8.26 -12.40
N ALA A 168 0.68 8.71 -12.91
CA ALA A 168 0.61 9.49 -14.15
C ALA A 168 1.24 10.87 -13.94
N TYR A 169 1.94 11.37 -14.96
CA TYR A 169 2.49 12.72 -14.96
C TYR A 169 1.69 13.63 -15.87
N ALA A 170 1.43 14.84 -15.40
CA ALA A 170 0.78 15.88 -16.19
C ALA A 170 1.34 17.26 -15.86
N SER A 171 1.19 18.19 -16.82
CA SER A 171 1.47 19.61 -16.59
C SER A 171 0.18 20.28 -16.16
N ILE A 172 0.04 20.58 -14.89
CA ILE A 172 -1.18 21.12 -14.29
C ILE A 172 -1.01 22.59 -13.86
N GLU A 173 -2.10 23.31 -13.77
CA GLU A 173 -2.13 24.66 -13.19
C GLU A 173 -2.38 24.57 -11.69
N VAL A 174 -1.46 25.12 -10.89
CA VAL A 174 -1.54 25.15 -9.43
C VAL A 174 -1.54 26.58 -8.90
N LYS A 175 -2.09 26.80 -7.71
CA LYS A 175 -2.00 28.09 -7.03
C LYS A 175 -0.55 28.45 -6.76
N ASP A 176 -0.20 29.73 -6.88
CA ASP A 176 1.16 30.21 -6.59
C ASP A 176 1.48 30.14 -5.10
N GLU A 177 0.49 30.43 -4.26
CA GLU A 177 0.58 30.47 -2.81
C GLU A 177 -0.61 29.77 -2.18
N TRP A 178 -0.42 29.23 -1.00
CA TRP A 178 -1.45 28.65 -0.13
C TRP A 178 -1.15 28.98 1.33
N LYS A 179 -2.18 28.93 2.15
CA LYS A 179 -2.09 29.16 3.59
C LYS A 179 -2.90 28.10 4.31
N ALA A 180 -2.37 27.57 5.38
CA ALA A 180 -3.11 26.69 6.27
C ALA A 180 -4.38 27.39 6.78
N LYS A 181 -5.49 26.66 6.82
CA LYS A 181 -6.79 27.19 7.26
C LYS A 181 -6.74 27.53 8.74
N GLU A 182 -7.32 28.66 9.12
CA GLU A 182 -7.53 29.00 10.53
C GLU A 182 -8.61 28.10 11.13
N TYR A 183 -8.43 27.67 12.37
CA TYR A 183 -9.38 26.82 13.09
C TYR A 183 -9.55 27.25 14.55
N GLU A 184 -10.74 26.97 15.09
CA GLU A 184 -11.16 27.49 16.40
C GLU A 184 -10.53 26.75 17.60
N GLY A 185 -10.02 25.54 17.37
CA GLY A 185 -9.59 24.63 18.43
C GLY A 185 -10.69 23.68 18.90
N PHE A 186 -10.32 22.80 19.80
CA PHE A 186 -11.24 21.77 20.31
C PHE A 186 -12.22 22.32 21.32
N VAL A 187 -13.52 22.16 21.04
CA VAL A 187 -14.60 22.48 21.97
C VAL A 187 -15.13 21.19 22.59
N LYS A 188 -15.05 21.10 23.92
CA LYS A 188 -15.52 19.93 24.67
C LYS A 188 -17.03 19.76 24.54
N ASP A 189 -17.45 18.61 24.02
CA ASP A 189 -18.84 18.19 23.97
C ASP A 189 -18.89 16.66 24.01
N SER A 190 -19.11 16.10 25.21
CA SER A 190 -19.17 14.64 25.38
C SER A 190 -20.39 14.01 24.71
N LYS A 191 -21.43 14.79 24.43
CA LYS A 191 -22.62 14.27 23.73
C LYS A 191 -22.36 14.11 22.23
N LYS A 192 -21.33 14.81 21.70
CA LYS A 192 -20.95 14.77 20.29
C LYS A 192 -19.73 13.86 20.04
N TRP A 193 -18.69 13.99 20.88
CA TRP A 193 -17.39 13.40 20.59
C TRP A 193 -17.14 12.03 21.24
N VAL A 194 -18.03 11.57 22.12
CA VAL A 194 -17.89 10.26 22.76
C VAL A 194 -18.84 9.28 22.08
N ILE A 195 -18.25 8.32 21.33
CA ILE A 195 -19.03 7.26 20.70
C ILE A 195 -19.68 6.38 21.78
N PHE A 196 -20.99 6.23 21.72
CA PHE A 196 -21.79 5.52 22.69
C PHE A 196 -23.09 5.03 22.02
N PRO A 197 -23.69 3.90 22.39
CA PRO A 197 -24.86 3.33 21.71
C PRO A 197 -25.99 4.32 21.42
N ARG A 198 -26.31 5.20 22.38
CA ARG A 198 -27.34 6.24 22.19
C ARG A 198 -26.98 7.24 21.08
N LEU A 199 -25.71 7.66 21.00
CA LEU A 199 -25.23 8.56 19.95
C LEU A 199 -25.27 7.85 18.59
N SER A 200 -24.75 6.62 18.54
CA SER A 200 -24.70 5.83 17.30
C SER A 200 -26.11 5.58 16.75
N PHE A 201 -27.09 5.26 17.59
CA PHE A 201 -28.48 5.07 17.17
C PHE A 201 -29.08 6.34 16.54
N ALA A 202 -28.89 7.49 17.20
CA ALA A 202 -29.39 8.77 16.67
C ALA A 202 -28.68 9.17 15.36
N ASN A 203 -27.36 8.98 15.31
CA ASN A 203 -26.56 9.34 14.16
C ASN A 203 -26.78 8.42 12.96
N HIS A 204 -27.17 7.15 13.18
CA HIS A 204 -27.47 6.24 12.06
C HIS A 204 -28.58 6.80 11.16
N ALA A 205 -29.68 7.25 11.72
CA ALA A 205 -30.76 7.85 10.95
C ALA A 205 -30.32 9.16 10.23
N MET A 206 -29.45 9.94 10.87
CA MET A 206 -28.86 11.14 10.25
C MET A 206 -27.92 10.77 9.10
N ILE A 207 -27.12 9.71 9.23
CA ILE A 207 -26.22 9.23 8.20
C ILE A 207 -26.99 8.79 6.94
N GLU A 208 -28.06 8.02 7.12
CA GLU A 208 -28.91 7.57 5.99
C GLU A 208 -29.52 8.77 5.25
N LYS A 209 -30.04 9.76 5.99
CA LYS A 209 -30.56 11.00 5.39
C LYS A 209 -29.47 11.79 4.66
N ARG A 210 -28.31 11.98 5.30
CA ARG A 210 -27.15 12.66 4.74
C ARG A 210 -26.67 12.02 3.44
N ASN A 211 -26.65 10.68 3.36
CA ASN A 211 -26.24 9.97 2.15
C ASN A 211 -27.18 10.25 0.97
N VAL A 212 -28.48 10.39 1.21
CA VAL A 212 -29.43 10.80 0.16
C VAL A 212 -29.09 12.22 -0.30
N GLU A 213 -28.90 13.15 0.63
CA GLU A 213 -28.56 14.56 0.34
C GLU A 213 -27.25 14.68 -0.45
N ILE A 214 -26.21 13.89 -0.09
CA ILE A 214 -24.93 13.86 -0.82
C ILE A 214 -25.13 13.27 -2.22
N GLY A 215 -25.90 12.20 -2.37
CA GLY A 215 -26.21 11.59 -3.67
C GLY A 215 -26.92 12.56 -4.62
N ASP A 216 -27.83 13.36 -4.09
CA ASP A 216 -28.52 14.42 -4.86
C ASP A 216 -27.53 15.54 -5.26
N ASP A 217 -26.66 15.99 -4.35
CA ASP A 217 -25.60 16.98 -4.65
C ASP A 217 -24.61 16.45 -5.70
N PHE A 218 -24.22 15.19 -5.60
CA PHE A 218 -23.37 14.53 -6.60
C PHE A 218 -24.03 14.45 -7.98
N GLY A 219 -25.36 14.44 -8.03
CA GLY A 219 -26.11 14.56 -9.29
C GLY A 219 -25.85 15.86 -10.06
N SER A 220 -25.41 16.91 -9.38
CA SER A 220 -25.04 18.21 -9.96
C SER A 220 -23.53 18.51 -9.93
N TYR A 221 -22.71 17.56 -9.48
CA TYR A 221 -21.26 17.73 -9.44
C TYR A 221 -20.67 17.82 -10.85
N SER A 222 -19.92 18.87 -11.12
CA SER A 222 -19.49 19.26 -12.48
C SER A 222 -18.64 18.20 -13.21
N MET A 223 -18.03 17.27 -12.46
CA MET A 223 -17.23 16.20 -13.05
C MET A 223 -18.01 14.91 -13.28
N ASN A 224 -19.28 14.81 -12.84
CA ASN A 224 -20.20 13.80 -13.31
C ASN A 224 -20.80 14.30 -14.63
N THR A 225 -20.42 13.69 -15.75
CA THR A 225 -20.74 14.22 -17.08
C THR A 225 -21.39 13.19 -17.99
N VAL A 226 -22.18 13.66 -18.94
CA VAL A 226 -22.68 12.87 -20.07
C VAL A 226 -22.17 13.52 -21.36
N GLU A 227 -21.42 12.79 -22.15
CA GLU A 227 -20.90 13.21 -23.46
C GLU A 227 -21.56 12.35 -24.55
N GLY A 228 -21.90 12.96 -25.68
CA GLY A 228 -22.57 12.25 -26.80
C GLY A 228 -24.05 12.00 -26.59
N SER A 229 -24.64 11.19 -27.48
CA SER A 229 -26.07 10.83 -27.49
C SER A 229 -26.25 9.48 -28.17
N GLY A 230 -27.32 8.77 -27.88
CA GLY A 230 -27.61 7.46 -28.50
C GLY A 230 -28.38 6.53 -27.59
N SER A 231 -28.69 5.34 -28.07
CA SER A 231 -29.35 4.27 -27.31
C SER A 231 -28.37 3.33 -26.61
N LYS A 232 -27.08 3.40 -26.93
CA LYS A 232 -26.02 2.70 -26.22
C LYS A 232 -25.29 3.67 -25.30
N ALA A 233 -24.93 3.24 -24.09
CA ALA A 233 -24.20 4.06 -23.13
C ALA A 233 -23.03 3.29 -22.52
N VAL A 234 -21.89 3.99 -22.31
CA VAL A 234 -20.72 3.49 -21.60
C VAL A 234 -20.61 4.26 -20.28
N PHE A 235 -20.69 3.57 -19.15
CA PHE A 235 -20.47 4.12 -17.84
C PHE A 235 -19.07 3.79 -17.35
N ALA A 236 -18.32 4.78 -16.90
CA ALA A 236 -16.95 4.61 -16.43
C ALA A 236 -16.60 5.56 -15.27
N SER A 237 -15.66 5.13 -14.42
CA SER A 237 -15.07 5.95 -13.35
C SER A 237 -13.55 5.84 -13.33
N GLY A 238 -12.88 6.75 -12.61
CA GLY A 238 -11.43 6.74 -12.47
C GLY A 238 -10.73 6.69 -13.83
N ILE A 239 -9.61 5.97 -13.90
CA ILE A 239 -8.81 5.87 -15.14
C ILE A 239 -9.58 5.22 -16.30
N SER A 240 -10.55 4.33 -16.01
CA SER A 240 -11.36 3.67 -17.04
C SER A 240 -12.14 4.67 -17.90
N TYR A 241 -12.53 5.81 -17.32
CA TYR A 241 -13.14 6.90 -18.09
C TYR A 241 -12.19 7.46 -19.15
N CYS A 242 -10.89 7.63 -18.83
CA CYS A 242 -9.91 8.11 -19.80
C CYS A 242 -9.74 7.13 -20.96
N TYR A 243 -9.73 5.82 -20.69
CA TYR A 243 -9.65 4.78 -21.72
C TYR A 243 -10.90 4.76 -22.61
N ALA A 244 -12.07 4.89 -22.00
CA ALA A 244 -13.33 4.98 -22.75
C ALA A 244 -13.36 6.25 -23.62
N LYS A 245 -12.96 7.40 -23.07
CA LYS A 245 -12.96 8.68 -23.79
C LYS A 245 -12.03 8.67 -24.99
N GLU A 246 -10.85 8.07 -24.87
CA GLU A 246 -9.91 7.93 -25.98
C GLU A 246 -10.49 7.04 -27.08
N THR A 247 -11.09 5.91 -26.71
CA THR A 247 -11.68 4.97 -27.67
C THR A 247 -12.90 5.57 -28.39
N LEU A 248 -13.74 6.33 -27.68
CA LEU A 248 -15.01 6.85 -28.17
C LEU A 248 -14.89 8.23 -28.86
N LYS A 249 -13.70 8.80 -28.95
CA LYS A 249 -13.46 10.19 -29.42
C LYS A 249 -14.15 10.57 -30.72
N ASN A 250 -14.34 9.63 -31.63
CA ASN A 250 -14.96 9.88 -32.94
C ASN A 250 -16.09 8.86 -33.22
N VAL A 251 -16.65 8.25 -32.21
CA VAL A 251 -17.72 7.27 -32.34
C VAL A 251 -19.05 8.00 -32.17
N PRO A 252 -19.92 8.05 -33.20
CA PRO A 252 -21.24 8.65 -33.09
C PRO A 252 -22.20 7.73 -32.34
N ASP A 253 -23.33 8.29 -31.93
CA ASP A 253 -24.52 7.55 -31.42
C ASP A 253 -24.25 6.69 -30.17
N VAL A 254 -23.28 7.11 -29.34
CA VAL A 254 -23.01 6.50 -28.04
C VAL A 254 -22.91 7.59 -26.96
N LYS A 255 -23.50 7.34 -25.79
CA LYS A 255 -23.32 8.17 -24.60
C LYS A 255 -22.10 7.67 -23.80
N LEU A 256 -21.18 8.57 -23.45
CA LEU A 256 -20.15 8.32 -22.43
C LEU A 256 -20.57 9.01 -21.14
N VAL A 257 -20.84 8.22 -20.11
CA VAL A 257 -21.28 8.70 -18.79
C VAL A 257 -20.16 8.50 -17.79
N ARG A 258 -19.68 9.61 -17.25
CA ARG A 258 -18.65 9.61 -16.22
C ARG A 258 -19.26 9.67 -14.83
N ILE A 259 -18.81 8.77 -13.94
CA ILE A 259 -19.13 8.77 -12.52
C ILE A 259 -17.87 9.08 -11.73
N ALA A 260 -17.61 10.36 -11.46
CA ALA A 260 -16.46 10.83 -10.69
C ALA A 260 -16.67 10.71 -9.17
N THR A 261 -17.92 10.59 -8.73
CA THR A 261 -18.32 10.43 -7.32
C THR A 261 -19.23 9.21 -7.17
N PRO A 262 -18.63 8.00 -7.10
CA PRO A 262 -19.41 6.74 -7.18
C PRO A 262 -20.23 6.43 -5.93
N HIS A 263 -19.93 7.01 -4.77
CA HIS A 263 -20.71 6.79 -3.53
C HIS A 263 -20.86 8.09 -2.70
N PRO A 264 -22.04 8.43 -2.16
CA PRO A 264 -23.35 7.85 -2.49
C PRO A 264 -23.69 7.99 -3.97
N PHE A 265 -24.33 6.98 -4.55
CA PHE A 265 -24.55 6.92 -5.99
C PHE A 265 -25.49 8.06 -6.46
N PRO A 266 -25.15 8.84 -7.50
CA PRO A 266 -25.95 9.97 -7.98
C PRO A 266 -27.16 9.47 -8.80
N GLU A 267 -28.17 8.89 -8.12
CA GLU A 267 -29.27 8.16 -8.75
C GLU A 267 -30.03 8.99 -9.80
N GLN A 268 -30.37 10.25 -9.50
CA GLN A 268 -31.14 11.07 -10.43
C GLN A 268 -30.33 11.44 -11.68
N PHE A 269 -29.03 11.71 -11.51
CA PHE A 269 -28.11 11.96 -12.63
C PHE A 269 -28.03 10.75 -13.56
N VAL A 270 -27.81 9.56 -12.98
CA VAL A 270 -27.72 8.30 -13.74
C VAL A 270 -29.04 7.96 -14.40
N LYS A 271 -30.18 8.14 -13.69
CA LYS A 271 -31.52 7.95 -14.26
C LYS A 271 -31.73 8.81 -15.50
N ASN A 272 -31.34 10.09 -15.44
CA ASN A 272 -31.44 11.00 -16.58
C ASN A 272 -30.51 10.57 -17.73
N ALA A 273 -29.30 10.10 -17.42
CA ALA A 273 -28.33 9.60 -18.41
C ALA A 273 -28.85 8.34 -19.13
N LEU A 274 -29.64 7.52 -18.44
CA LEU A 274 -30.25 6.30 -18.98
C LEU A 274 -31.52 6.57 -19.83
N ASP A 275 -31.99 7.80 -19.89
CA ASP A 275 -33.17 8.10 -20.72
C ASP A 275 -32.90 7.81 -22.21
N GLY A 276 -33.77 6.97 -22.82
CA GLY A 276 -33.64 6.48 -24.19
C GLY A 276 -32.47 5.49 -24.42
N VAL A 277 -31.84 4.97 -23.36
CA VAL A 277 -30.79 3.95 -23.45
C VAL A 277 -31.40 2.55 -23.38
N THR A 278 -30.94 1.67 -24.25
CA THR A 278 -31.36 0.25 -24.30
C THR A 278 -30.24 -0.72 -23.96
N GLU A 279 -28.98 -0.30 -24.15
CA GLU A 279 -27.78 -1.10 -23.84
C GLU A 279 -26.77 -0.29 -23.08
N VAL A 280 -26.20 -0.85 -22.01
CA VAL A 280 -25.19 -0.24 -21.16
C VAL A 280 -23.96 -1.12 -21.07
N MET A 281 -22.78 -0.53 -21.23
CA MET A 281 -21.49 -1.12 -20.87
C MET A 281 -20.95 -0.42 -19.63
N CYS A 282 -20.70 -1.17 -18.56
CA CYS A 282 -20.03 -0.69 -17.35
C CYS A 282 -18.53 -1.02 -17.42
N LEU A 283 -17.72 -0.01 -17.79
CA LEU A 283 -16.27 -0.15 -17.89
C LEU A 283 -15.60 0.29 -16.60
N GLU A 284 -15.27 -0.65 -15.74
CA GLU A 284 -14.67 -0.36 -14.43
C GLU A 284 -13.65 -1.43 -14.00
N GLU A 285 -12.69 -1.02 -13.18
CA GLU A 285 -11.71 -1.91 -12.56
C GLU A 285 -12.23 -2.43 -11.21
N LEU A 286 -11.60 -3.48 -10.69
CA LEU A 286 -11.89 -4.11 -9.38
C LEU A 286 -13.30 -4.70 -9.31
N SER A 287 -14.14 -4.23 -8.39
CA SER A 287 -15.50 -4.76 -8.19
C SER A 287 -16.50 -4.18 -9.19
N PRO A 288 -17.60 -4.89 -9.50
CA PRO A 288 -18.68 -4.39 -10.34
C PRO A 288 -19.56 -3.39 -9.57
N TYR A 289 -18.96 -2.28 -9.11
CA TYR A 289 -19.64 -1.32 -8.24
C TYR A 289 -20.69 -0.50 -9.00
N ILE A 290 -20.28 0.14 -10.11
CA ILE A 290 -21.19 0.94 -10.95
C ILE A 290 -22.23 0.04 -11.60
N GLU A 291 -21.83 -1.11 -12.13
CA GLU A 291 -22.72 -2.11 -12.71
C GLU A 291 -23.82 -2.52 -11.74
N ASN A 292 -23.49 -2.85 -10.49
CA ASN A 292 -24.46 -3.18 -9.44
C ASN A 292 -25.45 -2.02 -9.18
N GLN A 293 -24.96 -0.79 -9.14
CA GLN A 293 -25.81 0.37 -8.91
C GLN A 293 -26.77 0.61 -10.09
N ILE A 294 -26.30 0.43 -11.32
CA ILE A 294 -27.15 0.55 -12.51
C ILE A 294 -28.21 -0.56 -12.56
N LEU A 295 -27.83 -1.81 -12.29
CA LEU A 295 -28.77 -2.94 -12.19
C LEU A 295 -29.83 -2.70 -11.10
N ARG A 296 -29.42 -2.15 -9.93
CA ARG A 296 -30.34 -1.75 -8.87
C ARG A 296 -31.34 -0.69 -9.34
N LEU A 297 -30.86 0.33 -10.07
CA LEU A 297 -31.72 1.37 -10.61
C LEU A 297 -32.67 0.84 -11.69
N ALA A 298 -32.17 0.01 -12.60
CA ALA A 298 -32.99 -0.63 -13.64
C ALA A 298 -34.15 -1.43 -13.02
N GLY A 299 -33.86 -2.23 -11.97
CA GLY A 299 -34.90 -2.93 -11.22
C GLY A 299 -35.85 -2.00 -10.47
N LYS A 300 -35.34 -0.97 -9.78
CA LYS A 300 -36.13 0.00 -9.00
C LYS A 300 -37.13 0.78 -9.87
N TYR A 301 -36.73 1.14 -11.07
CA TYR A 301 -37.53 1.97 -11.99
C TYR A 301 -38.16 1.18 -13.16
N HIS A 302 -38.04 -0.16 -13.14
CA HIS A 302 -38.56 -1.06 -14.18
C HIS A 302 -38.10 -0.66 -15.59
N MET A 303 -36.80 -0.36 -15.73
CA MET A 303 -36.19 0.00 -17.01
C MET A 303 -35.87 -1.27 -17.81
N ASP A 304 -36.20 -1.28 -19.09
CA ASP A 304 -35.84 -2.37 -20.02
C ASP A 304 -34.53 -2.03 -20.70
N ILE A 305 -33.41 -2.36 -20.02
CA ILE A 305 -32.05 -2.10 -20.47
C ILE A 305 -31.20 -3.36 -20.30
N ASP A 306 -30.36 -3.65 -21.30
CA ASP A 306 -29.35 -4.69 -21.24
C ASP A 306 -28.08 -4.10 -20.60
N VAL A 307 -27.68 -4.60 -19.43
CA VAL A 307 -26.51 -4.10 -18.69
C VAL A 307 -25.38 -5.12 -18.77
N ARG A 308 -24.28 -4.72 -19.39
CA ARG A 308 -23.06 -5.53 -19.56
C ARG A 308 -21.90 -4.97 -18.76
N GLY A 309 -21.02 -5.86 -18.32
CA GLY A 309 -19.86 -5.49 -17.56
C GLY A 309 -19.08 -6.70 -17.06
N LYS A 310 -18.70 -6.69 -15.81
CA LYS A 310 -17.97 -7.78 -15.16
C LYS A 310 -18.85 -9.01 -14.91
N GLN A 311 -20.13 -8.81 -14.57
CA GLN A 311 -21.04 -9.91 -14.25
C GLN A 311 -21.48 -10.70 -15.50
N THR A 312 -21.46 -10.06 -16.65
CA THR A 312 -21.72 -10.72 -17.94
C THR A 312 -20.47 -11.32 -18.57
N GLY A 313 -19.29 -11.00 -18.02
CA GLY A 313 -18.01 -11.47 -18.54
C GLY A 313 -17.45 -10.62 -19.69
N ASP A 314 -18.11 -9.54 -20.08
CA ASP A 314 -17.62 -8.62 -21.11
C ASP A 314 -16.39 -7.83 -20.62
N VAL A 315 -16.33 -7.51 -19.33
CA VAL A 315 -15.19 -6.87 -18.68
C VAL A 315 -14.49 -7.88 -17.76
N PRO A 316 -13.15 -7.99 -17.79
CA PRO A 316 -12.42 -8.94 -16.93
C PRO A 316 -12.76 -8.78 -15.44
N ALA A 317 -12.99 -9.88 -14.74
CA ALA A 317 -13.37 -9.89 -13.33
C ALA A 317 -12.26 -9.36 -12.41
N SER A 318 -11.00 -9.46 -12.82
CA SER A 318 -9.80 -9.05 -12.06
C SER A 318 -8.75 -8.45 -12.97
N GLY A 319 -7.77 -7.80 -12.35
CA GLY A 319 -6.65 -7.20 -13.05
C GLY A 319 -6.93 -5.79 -13.53
N GLU A 320 -5.86 -5.15 -13.97
CA GLU A 320 -5.85 -3.79 -14.49
C GLU A 320 -6.40 -3.74 -15.92
N LEU A 321 -7.17 -2.71 -16.22
CA LEU A 321 -7.50 -2.34 -17.59
C LEU A 321 -6.31 -1.57 -18.23
N SER A 322 -6.26 -1.61 -19.55
CA SER A 322 -5.37 -0.78 -20.36
C SER A 322 -6.17 -0.15 -21.48
N THR A 323 -5.61 0.86 -22.14
CA THR A 323 -6.25 1.48 -23.31
C THR A 323 -6.63 0.44 -24.37
N ASN A 324 -5.75 -0.53 -24.65
CA ASN A 324 -6.02 -1.58 -25.64
C ASN A 324 -7.14 -2.52 -25.20
N LYS A 325 -7.11 -3.00 -23.93
CA LYS A 325 -8.19 -3.86 -23.41
C LYS A 325 -9.54 -3.15 -23.43
N ALA A 326 -9.57 -1.89 -22.96
CA ALA A 326 -10.77 -1.07 -22.97
C ALA A 326 -11.29 -0.84 -24.42
N ALA A 327 -10.39 -0.57 -25.36
CA ALA A 327 -10.75 -0.42 -26.77
C ALA A 327 -11.33 -1.71 -27.36
N ASP A 328 -10.72 -2.86 -27.07
CA ASP A 328 -11.24 -4.16 -27.54
C ASP A 328 -12.67 -4.44 -27.00
N ILE A 329 -12.88 -4.20 -25.69
CA ILE A 329 -14.20 -4.38 -25.05
C ILE A 329 -15.25 -3.45 -25.69
N LEU A 330 -14.91 -2.18 -25.87
CA LEU A 330 -15.83 -1.19 -26.43
C LEU A 330 -16.10 -1.43 -27.92
N CYS A 331 -15.09 -1.88 -28.68
CA CYS A 331 -15.31 -2.28 -30.09
C CYS A 331 -16.26 -3.47 -30.20
N ASP A 332 -16.12 -4.48 -29.32
CA ASP A 332 -17.04 -5.63 -29.30
C ASP A 332 -18.46 -5.19 -28.90
N PHE A 333 -18.62 -4.32 -27.92
CA PHE A 333 -19.93 -3.79 -27.49
C PHE A 333 -20.63 -2.95 -28.55
N LEU A 334 -19.85 -2.18 -29.33
CA LEU A 334 -20.39 -1.24 -30.32
C LEU A 334 -20.35 -1.78 -31.76
N ASP A 335 -19.98 -3.04 -31.94
CA ASP A 335 -19.82 -3.67 -33.26
C ASP A 335 -18.85 -2.92 -34.18
N LEU A 336 -17.79 -2.36 -33.59
CA LEU A 336 -16.76 -1.59 -34.30
C LEU A 336 -15.59 -2.48 -34.72
N LYS A 337 -14.94 -2.08 -35.81
CA LYS A 337 -13.69 -2.74 -36.22
C LYS A 337 -12.57 -2.44 -35.22
N LYS A 338 -11.98 -3.49 -34.64
CA LYS A 338 -10.82 -3.33 -33.77
C LYS A 338 -9.64 -2.69 -34.52
N THR A 339 -8.98 -1.74 -33.89
CA THR A 339 -7.73 -1.18 -34.41
C THR A 339 -6.68 -2.28 -34.46
N SER A 340 -5.96 -2.38 -35.58
CA SER A 340 -4.88 -3.37 -35.70
C SER A 340 -3.83 -3.09 -34.63
N GLN A 341 -3.69 -4.01 -33.68
CA GLN A 341 -2.58 -3.97 -32.75
C GLN A 341 -1.27 -4.23 -33.49
N VAL A 342 -0.16 -3.71 -32.95
CA VAL A 342 1.18 -4.04 -33.48
C VAL A 342 1.35 -5.55 -33.37
N ASP A 343 1.65 -6.19 -34.49
CA ASP A 343 1.97 -7.61 -34.50
C ASP A 343 3.28 -7.85 -33.76
N VAL A 344 3.19 -8.60 -32.66
CA VAL A 344 4.32 -8.97 -31.81
C VAL A 344 4.63 -10.47 -31.87
N SER A 345 4.06 -11.19 -32.84
CA SER A 345 4.26 -12.64 -32.97
C SER A 345 5.73 -13.04 -33.14
N ASP A 346 6.54 -12.17 -33.76
CA ASP A 346 7.97 -12.38 -33.94
C ASP A 346 8.84 -11.83 -32.79
N ALA A 347 8.23 -11.26 -31.73
CA ALA A 347 8.99 -10.75 -30.60
C ALA A 347 9.58 -11.93 -29.81
N PRO A 348 10.87 -11.84 -29.39
CA PRO A 348 11.48 -12.88 -28.57
C PRO A 348 10.77 -12.99 -27.23
N GLU A 349 10.62 -14.22 -26.74
CA GLU A 349 10.09 -14.45 -25.41
C GLU A 349 11.02 -13.81 -24.35
N LEU A 350 10.50 -12.88 -23.57
CA LEU A 350 11.28 -12.19 -22.55
C LEU A 350 11.37 -13.05 -21.29
N PRO A 351 12.57 -13.17 -20.68
CA PRO A 351 12.72 -13.93 -19.45
C PRO A 351 11.95 -13.27 -18.30
N VAL A 352 11.24 -14.06 -17.52
CA VAL A 352 10.61 -13.60 -16.27
C VAL A 352 11.72 -13.18 -15.30
N ARG A 353 11.61 -11.98 -14.75
CA ARG A 353 12.55 -11.41 -13.77
C ARG A 353 11.81 -11.12 -12.45
N PRO A 354 11.58 -12.14 -11.60
CA PRO A 354 10.93 -11.93 -10.32
C PRO A 354 11.80 -11.04 -9.43
N PRO A 355 11.20 -10.27 -8.52
CA PRO A 355 11.95 -9.51 -7.53
C PRO A 355 12.75 -10.45 -6.64
N VAL A 356 13.98 -10.05 -6.28
CA VAL A 356 14.87 -10.81 -5.40
C VAL A 356 15.50 -9.88 -4.37
N LEU A 357 15.99 -10.44 -3.26
CA LEU A 357 16.79 -9.68 -2.29
C LEU A 357 18.01 -9.08 -3.00
N CYS A 358 18.33 -7.82 -2.69
CA CYS A 358 19.44 -7.09 -3.29
C CYS A 358 20.79 -7.81 -3.05
N ALA A 359 21.80 -7.51 -3.89
CA ALA A 359 23.17 -7.90 -3.60
C ALA A 359 23.64 -7.23 -2.30
N GLY A 360 24.24 -7.99 -1.39
CA GLY A 360 24.68 -7.50 -0.08
C GLY A 360 23.56 -7.27 0.94
N CYS A 361 22.31 -7.65 0.64
CA CYS A 361 21.20 -7.48 1.56
C CYS A 361 21.42 -8.26 2.87
N PRO A 362 21.36 -7.61 4.06
CA PRO A 362 21.55 -8.29 5.34
C PRO A 362 20.48 -9.36 5.64
N HIS A 363 19.25 -9.17 5.15
CA HIS A 363 18.19 -10.16 5.31
C HIS A 363 18.56 -11.52 4.69
N ARG A 364 19.33 -11.53 3.60
CA ARG A 364 19.87 -12.75 2.99
C ARG A 364 20.72 -13.55 3.96
N ALA A 365 21.59 -12.86 4.70
CA ALA A 365 22.46 -13.46 5.69
C ALA A 365 21.65 -13.99 6.89
N SER A 366 20.65 -13.22 7.37
CA SER A 366 19.76 -13.65 8.45
C SER A 366 19.03 -14.95 8.11
N PHE A 367 18.41 -15.02 6.93
CA PHE A 367 17.73 -16.25 6.48
C PHE A 367 18.69 -17.42 6.31
N TYR A 368 19.86 -17.18 5.73
CA TYR A 368 20.84 -18.24 5.55
C TYR A 368 21.39 -18.75 6.89
N ALA A 369 21.60 -17.89 7.88
CA ALA A 369 22.01 -18.29 9.22
C ALA A 369 20.97 -19.19 9.90
N VAL A 370 19.68 -18.84 9.83
CA VAL A 370 18.58 -19.65 10.37
C VAL A 370 18.49 -20.98 9.62
N LYS A 371 18.52 -20.99 8.29
CA LYS A 371 18.51 -22.19 7.46
C LYS A 371 19.63 -23.15 7.84
N LYS A 372 20.85 -22.62 8.00
CA LYS A 372 22.01 -23.41 8.37
C LYS A 372 21.91 -23.96 9.80
N ALA A 373 21.42 -23.16 10.73
CA ALA A 373 21.26 -23.58 12.13
C ALA A 373 20.21 -24.66 12.33
N MET A 374 19.13 -24.62 11.54
CA MET A 374 17.98 -25.52 11.64
C MET A 374 18.06 -26.71 10.67
N ALA A 375 19.16 -26.90 9.97
CA ALA A 375 19.33 -28.02 9.06
C ALA A 375 19.09 -29.38 9.79
N GLY A 376 18.11 -30.15 9.30
CA GLY A 376 17.71 -31.44 9.88
C GLY A 376 16.77 -31.36 11.11
N ARG A 377 16.36 -30.15 11.54
CA ARG A 377 15.33 -29.94 12.59
C ARG A 377 14.01 -29.55 11.94
N LYS A 378 12.91 -30.11 12.40
CA LYS A 378 11.57 -29.70 12.01
C LYS A 378 11.36 -28.25 12.44
N SER A 379 11.08 -27.36 11.49
CA SER A 379 10.96 -25.93 11.75
C SER A 379 9.89 -25.31 10.86
N TYR A 380 9.26 -24.22 11.36
CA TYR A 380 8.25 -23.43 10.66
C TYR A 380 8.73 -22.00 10.57
N PHE A 381 8.70 -21.41 9.37
CA PHE A 381 9.23 -20.09 9.08
C PHE A 381 8.08 -19.14 8.69
N CYS A 382 7.50 -18.50 9.71
CA CYS A 382 6.43 -17.52 9.51
C CYS A 382 7.03 -16.19 9.08
N GLY A 383 6.77 -15.80 7.84
CA GLY A 383 7.21 -14.53 7.28
C GLY A 383 6.24 -13.40 7.53
N ASP A 384 6.58 -12.26 6.98
CA ASP A 384 5.86 -11.02 7.08
C ASP A 384 6.02 -10.20 5.80
N ILE A 385 5.32 -9.08 5.68
CA ILE A 385 5.28 -8.23 4.49
C ILE A 385 6.39 -7.17 4.57
N GLY A 386 7.32 -7.23 3.64
CA GLY A 386 8.45 -6.32 3.49
C GLY A 386 9.46 -6.88 2.48
N CYS A 387 10.63 -6.25 2.34
CA CYS A 387 11.72 -6.78 1.49
C CYS A 387 12.07 -8.23 1.85
N TYR A 388 11.93 -8.59 3.11
CA TYR A 388 12.22 -9.92 3.63
C TYR A 388 11.16 -10.98 3.26
N THR A 389 9.97 -10.62 2.74
CA THR A 389 9.09 -11.60 2.09
C THR A 389 9.82 -12.33 0.94
N LEU A 390 10.77 -11.63 0.29
CA LEU A 390 11.59 -12.21 -0.78
C LEU A 390 12.55 -13.32 -0.30
N GLY A 391 12.60 -13.59 1.02
CA GLY A 391 13.26 -14.78 1.57
C GLY A 391 12.58 -16.10 1.19
N ASN A 392 11.34 -16.06 0.64
CA ASN A 392 10.67 -17.23 0.08
C ASN A 392 11.32 -17.75 -1.21
N ALA A 393 12.04 -16.88 -1.92
CA ALA A 393 12.63 -17.25 -3.20
C ALA A 393 13.81 -18.22 -3.03
N MET A 394 13.90 -19.15 -3.97
CA MET A 394 15.07 -20.06 -4.05
C MET A 394 16.36 -19.23 -4.23
N PRO A 395 17.46 -19.66 -3.65
CA PRO A 395 17.68 -20.91 -2.91
C PRO A 395 17.42 -20.81 -1.40
N LEU A 396 17.00 -19.65 -0.90
CA LEU A 396 16.75 -19.48 0.54
C LEU A 396 15.57 -20.31 1.02
N ASP A 397 14.39 -20.12 0.44
CA ASP A 397 13.18 -20.89 0.79
C ASP A 397 12.91 -20.87 2.30
N MET A 398 12.84 -19.65 2.88
CA MET A 398 12.81 -19.41 4.32
C MET A 398 11.56 -18.65 4.78
N VAL A 399 10.50 -18.72 4.00
CA VAL A 399 9.20 -18.15 4.33
C VAL A 399 8.12 -19.14 3.93
N ASP A 400 7.59 -19.89 4.90
CA ASP A 400 6.53 -20.87 4.69
C ASP A 400 5.14 -20.22 4.61
N THR A 401 4.96 -19.13 5.33
CA THR A 401 3.67 -18.40 5.39
C THR A 401 3.87 -16.90 5.43
N CYS A 402 2.96 -16.17 4.79
CA CYS A 402 2.89 -14.70 4.86
C CYS A 402 1.42 -14.29 4.69
N LEU A 403 0.85 -13.55 5.65
CA LEU A 403 -0.56 -13.17 5.64
C LEU A 403 -0.76 -11.66 5.55
N CYS A 404 -0.37 -10.92 6.59
CA CYS A 404 -0.41 -9.47 6.65
C CYS A 404 0.69 -8.95 7.58
N MET A 405 0.92 -7.64 7.60
CA MET A 405 2.00 -7.04 8.40
C MET A 405 1.88 -7.39 9.89
N GLY A 406 2.93 -8.00 10.45
CA GLY A 406 3.02 -8.45 11.85
C GLY A 406 2.43 -9.83 12.12
N ALA A 407 1.69 -10.42 11.18
CA ALA A 407 0.99 -11.69 11.39
C ALA A 407 1.93 -12.88 11.63
N GLY A 408 3.15 -12.86 11.10
CA GLY A 408 4.12 -13.93 11.30
C GLY A 408 4.34 -14.28 12.77
N ILE A 409 4.28 -13.27 13.66
CA ILE A 409 4.46 -13.46 15.11
C ILE A 409 3.32 -14.28 15.73
N THR A 410 2.07 -13.98 15.35
CA THR A 410 0.90 -14.71 15.88
C THR A 410 0.70 -16.04 15.18
N MET A 411 1.05 -16.15 13.90
CA MET A 411 1.01 -17.43 13.16
C MET A 411 1.99 -18.45 13.73
N ALA A 412 3.20 -18.03 14.12
CA ALA A 412 4.16 -18.90 14.78
C ALA A 412 3.62 -19.50 16.10
N GLN A 413 2.81 -18.73 16.83
CA GLN A 413 2.12 -19.23 18.03
C GLN A 413 1.09 -20.30 17.67
N GLY A 414 0.31 -20.08 16.60
CA GLY A 414 -0.67 -21.06 16.12
C GLY A 414 -0.01 -22.39 15.75
N PHE A 415 1.11 -22.35 15.04
CA PHE A 415 1.86 -23.56 14.71
C PHE A 415 2.39 -24.27 15.95
N HIS A 416 2.91 -23.54 16.94
CA HIS A 416 3.37 -24.12 18.20
C HIS A 416 2.27 -24.91 18.93
N TRP A 417 1.04 -24.39 18.97
CA TRP A 417 -0.07 -25.04 19.69
C TRP A 417 -0.58 -26.33 19.03
N VAL A 418 -0.31 -26.53 17.75
CA VAL A 418 -0.74 -27.73 17.03
C VAL A 418 0.42 -28.70 16.76
N ASP A 419 1.66 -28.25 16.94
CA ASP A 419 2.87 -29.04 16.71
C ASP A 419 3.99 -28.57 17.64
N GLU A 420 4.00 -29.11 18.86
CA GLU A 420 4.96 -28.72 19.91
C GLU A 420 6.41 -29.14 19.61
N ASP A 421 6.62 -30.12 18.72
CA ASP A 421 7.96 -30.64 18.35
C ASP A 421 8.64 -29.73 17.30
N GLY A 422 7.87 -28.88 16.62
CA GLY A 422 8.37 -27.94 15.61
C GLY A 422 8.96 -26.68 16.22
N VAL A 423 10.13 -26.27 15.73
CA VAL A 423 10.71 -24.96 16.11
C VAL A 423 10.06 -23.85 15.28
N CYS A 424 9.29 -22.98 15.92
CA CYS A 424 8.53 -21.93 15.27
C CYS A 424 9.31 -20.63 15.24
N PHE A 425 9.57 -20.11 14.03
CA PHE A 425 10.21 -18.83 13.79
C PHE A 425 9.18 -17.82 13.26
N ALA A 426 9.31 -16.56 13.71
CA ALA A 426 8.60 -15.43 13.15
C ALA A 426 9.61 -14.38 12.67
N PHE A 427 9.60 -14.05 11.39
CA PHE A 427 10.42 -12.97 10.84
C PHE A 427 9.58 -11.69 10.74
N VAL A 428 10.13 -10.57 11.20
CA VAL A 428 9.48 -9.25 11.14
C VAL A 428 10.53 -8.18 10.92
N GLY A 429 10.25 -7.18 10.07
CA GLY A 429 11.09 -6.00 9.93
C GLY A 429 10.96 -5.05 11.12
N ASP A 430 11.94 -4.17 11.29
CA ASP A 430 11.97 -3.15 12.33
C ASP A 430 10.78 -2.18 12.28
N SER A 431 10.42 -1.70 11.10
CA SER A 431 9.23 -0.84 10.91
C SER A 431 7.95 -1.59 11.27
N THR A 432 7.75 -2.81 10.76
CA THR A 432 6.56 -3.62 11.05
C THR A 432 6.48 -4.03 12.51
N PHE A 433 7.63 -4.24 13.18
CA PHE A 433 7.67 -4.49 14.62
C PHE A 433 6.95 -3.37 15.40
N PHE A 434 7.24 -2.10 15.06
CA PHE A 434 6.55 -0.96 15.67
C PHE A 434 5.12 -0.77 15.18
N ALA A 435 4.83 -1.07 13.92
CA ALA A 435 3.51 -0.86 13.32
C ALA A 435 2.44 -1.79 13.89
N SER A 436 2.75 -3.09 14.02
CA SER A 436 1.79 -4.12 14.41
C SER A 436 2.39 -5.30 15.18
N GLY A 437 3.72 -5.46 15.16
CA GLY A 437 4.39 -6.62 15.74
C GLY A 437 4.33 -6.68 17.25
N MET A 438 4.42 -5.55 17.95
CA MET A 438 4.47 -5.50 19.42
C MET A 438 3.29 -6.21 20.08
N THR A 439 2.08 -6.03 19.57
CA THR A 439 0.86 -6.69 20.11
C THR A 439 0.93 -8.21 19.98
N GLY A 440 1.51 -8.71 18.88
CA GLY A 440 1.74 -10.14 18.67
C GLY A 440 2.75 -10.72 19.68
N VAL A 441 3.80 -9.97 20.04
CA VAL A 441 4.77 -10.38 21.06
C VAL A 441 4.14 -10.41 22.45
N VAL A 442 3.35 -9.39 22.80
CA VAL A 442 2.60 -9.37 24.06
C VAL A 442 1.68 -10.59 24.17
N ASN A 443 0.95 -10.92 23.08
CA ASN A 443 0.09 -12.10 23.04
C ASN A 443 0.88 -13.41 23.24
N ALA A 444 2.07 -13.52 22.63
CA ALA A 444 2.94 -14.69 22.77
C ALA A 444 3.42 -14.88 24.21
N VAL A 445 3.89 -13.81 24.85
CA VAL A 445 4.37 -13.85 26.25
C VAL A 445 3.21 -14.13 27.21
N TYR A 446 2.08 -13.46 27.02
CA TYR A 446 0.89 -13.65 27.86
C TYR A 446 0.37 -15.09 27.85
N ASN A 447 0.42 -15.74 26.67
CA ASN A 447 -0.05 -17.12 26.50
C ASN A 447 1.05 -18.19 26.61
N ASP A 448 2.26 -17.83 27.07
CA ASP A 448 3.43 -18.73 27.24
C ASP A 448 3.77 -19.55 25.97
N ALA A 449 3.68 -18.93 24.80
CA ALA A 449 4.04 -19.58 23.56
C ALA A 449 5.54 -19.88 23.48
N ASN A 450 5.91 -20.94 22.72
CA ASN A 450 7.31 -21.29 22.47
C ASN A 450 7.69 -20.96 21.03
N MET A 451 8.32 -19.79 20.83
CA MET A 451 8.70 -19.33 19.49
C MET A 451 9.95 -18.47 19.52
N ILE A 452 10.57 -18.30 18.36
CA ILE A 452 11.72 -17.42 18.15
C ILE A 452 11.29 -16.27 17.24
N LEU A 453 11.30 -15.05 17.77
CA LEU A 453 11.11 -13.83 17.01
C LEU A 453 12.45 -13.40 16.39
N CYS A 454 12.51 -13.30 15.08
CA CYS A 454 13.63 -12.76 14.32
C CYS A 454 13.28 -11.34 13.85
N VAL A 455 13.78 -10.33 14.54
CA VAL A 455 13.63 -8.93 14.10
C VAL A 455 14.75 -8.60 13.13
N LEU A 456 14.37 -8.28 11.89
CA LEU A 456 15.31 -7.93 10.81
C LEU A 456 15.49 -6.41 10.79
N ASP A 457 16.35 -5.88 11.71
CA ASP A 457 16.61 -4.45 11.89
C ASP A 457 17.60 -3.96 10.83
N ASN A 458 17.09 -3.36 9.77
CA ASN A 458 17.90 -2.70 8.74
C ASN A 458 17.89 -1.17 8.81
N SER A 459 17.33 -0.62 9.88
CA SER A 459 17.33 0.80 10.22
C SER A 459 16.60 1.71 9.23
N THR A 460 15.62 1.16 8.45
CA THR A 460 14.79 1.94 7.53
C THR A 460 13.58 1.15 7.05
N THR A 461 12.50 1.84 6.67
CA THR A 461 11.37 1.25 5.95
C THR A 461 11.72 1.17 4.46
N ALA A 462 12.48 0.13 4.08
CA ALA A 462 13.19 0.09 2.80
C ALA A 462 12.28 -0.06 1.58
N MET A 463 11.25 -0.92 1.63
CA MET A 463 10.44 -1.32 0.48
C MET A 463 9.69 -0.15 -0.16
N THR A 464 9.28 0.84 0.62
CA THR A 464 8.44 1.96 0.19
C THR A 464 9.21 3.25 -0.07
N GLY A 465 10.55 3.25 0.04
CA GLY A 465 11.37 4.42 -0.25
C GLY A 465 12.27 4.91 0.89
N HIS A 466 12.62 4.03 1.83
CA HIS A 466 13.56 4.31 2.93
C HIS A 466 13.06 5.33 3.96
N GLN A 467 11.76 5.33 4.24
CA GLN A 467 11.15 6.23 5.22
C GLN A 467 11.67 5.94 6.65
N PRO A 468 11.73 6.97 7.51
CA PRO A 468 12.05 6.80 8.92
C PRO A 468 10.92 6.05 9.67
N HIS A 469 11.31 5.40 10.77
CA HIS A 469 10.40 4.76 11.72
C HIS A 469 10.94 4.99 13.15
N PRO A 470 10.21 4.66 14.24
CA PRO A 470 10.60 5.00 15.61
C PRO A 470 12.02 4.57 16.02
N GLY A 471 12.57 3.51 15.43
CA GLY A 471 13.95 3.03 15.69
C GLY A 471 15.05 3.82 14.98
N THR A 472 14.73 4.72 14.04
CA THR A 472 15.75 5.40 13.22
C THR A 472 16.36 6.63 13.90
N GLY A 473 15.65 7.26 14.84
CA GLY A 473 16.08 8.50 15.51
C GLY A 473 15.92 9.76 14.66
N ARG A 474 15.07 9.69 13.63
CA ARG A 474 14.63 10.84 12.82
C ARG A 474 13.14 10.72 12.54
N ASN A 475 12.44 11.85 12.56
CA ASN A 475 11.06 11.94 12.11
C ASN A 475 10.98 12.24 10.61
N MET A 476 9.76 12.36 10.07
CA MET A 476 9.51 12.66 8.65
C MET A 476 10.20 13.93 8.17
N MET A 477 10.26 14.96 9.00
CA MET A 477 10.90 16.25 8.68
C MET A 477 12.42 16.24 8.85
N GLY A 478 13.03 15.06 9.07
CA GLY A 478 14.48 14.91 9.25
C GLY A 478 15.02 15.40 10.59
N GLN A 479 14.14 15.83 11.51
CA GLN A 479 14.54 16.25 12.84
C GLN A 479 15.01 15.06 13.67
N PHE A 480 16.03 15.27 14.49
CA PHE A 480 16.50 14.25 15.43
C PHE A 480 15.49 14.07 16.56
N VAL A 481 15.15 12.84 16.84
CA VAL A 481 14.25 12.41 17.92
C VAL A 481 14.87 11.23 18.66
N ASP A 482 14.42 10.97 19.88
CA ASP A 482 14.87 9.80 20.63
C ASP A 482 14.45 8.50 19.94
N LYS A 483 15.39 7.55 19.84
CA LYS A 483 15.12 6.23 19.28
C LYS A 483 14.32 5.37 20.24
N VAL A 484 13.28 4.76 19.74
CA VAL A 484 12.62 3.66 20.46
C VAL A 484 13.44 2.39 20.26
N SER A 485 13.96 1.83 21.35
CA SER A 485 14.80 0.63 21.32
C SER A 485 13.95 -0.63 21.26
N ILE A 486 14.06 -1.41 20.18
CA ILE A 486 13.42 -2.71 20.04
C ILE A 486 13.78 -3.64 21.21
N GLN A 487 15.06 -3.69 21.59
CA GLN A 487 15.52 -4.51 22.70
C GLN A 487 14.83 -4.14 24.02
N LYS A 488 14.79 -2.84 24.38
CA LYS A 488 14.12 -2.39 25.60
C LYS A 488 12.62 -2.66 25.59
N VAL A 489 11.97 -2.56 24.43
CA VAL A 489 10.55 -2.91 24.28
C VAL A 489 10.35 -4.40 24.55
N LEU A 490 11.16 -5.26 23.96
CA LEU A 490 11.10 -6.71 24.17
C LEU A 490 11.39 -7.10 25.63
N GLU A 491 12.36 -6.46 26.27
CA GLU A 491 12.65 -6.60 27.71
C GLU A 491 11.44 -6.21 28.56
N GLY A 492 10.83 -5.06 28.26
CA GLY A 492 9.63 -4.57 28.96
C GLY A 492 8.40 -5.47 28.80
N ILE A 493 8.26 -6.15 27.65
CA ILE A 493 7.20 -7.15 27.41
C ILE A 493 7.46 -8.45 28.20
N GLY A 494 8.72 -8.74 28.57
CA GLY A 494 9.09 -9.94 29.30
C GLY A 494 9.59 -11.10 28.44
N VAL A 495 10.16 -10.80 27.29
CA VAL A 495 10.81 -11.83 26.44
C VAL A 495 11.99 -12.44 27.19
N LYS A 496 12.03 -13.78 27.32
CA LYS A 496 12.97 -14.53 28.18
C LYS A 496 14.43 -14.39 27.77
N LYS A 497 14.70 -14.40 26.48
CA LYS A 497 16.06 -14.30 25.92
C LYS A 497 16.03 -13.36 24.73
N ILE A 498 16.94 -12.42 24.71
CA ILE A 498 17.11 -11.47 23.60
C ILE A 498 18.59 -11.47 23.23
N VAL A 499 18.89 -11.70 21.95
CA VAL A 499 20.25 -11.65 21.39
C VAL A 499 20.25 -10.66 20.23
N THR A 500 21.24 -9.77 20.21
CA THR A 500 21.48 -8.88 19.06
C THR A 500 22.76 -9.31 18.37
N VAL A 501 22.72 -9.52 17.06
CA VAL A 501 23.83 -10.04 16.26
C VAL A 501 23.83 -9.38 14.88
N ASP A 502 25.03 -9.15 14.32
CA ASP A 502 25.15 -8.77 12.90
C ASP A 502 24.94 -10.02 12.03
N PRO A 503 23.94 -10.06 11.14
CA PRO A 503 23.69 -11.20 10.27
C PRO A 503 24.85 -11.49 9.30
N LEU A 504 25.70 -10.50 9.03
CA LEU A 504 26.88 -10.66 8.20
C LEU A 504 28.03 -11.40 8.92
N ASP A 505 27.98 -11.53 10.25
CA ASP A 505 28.75 -12.52 11.00
C ASP A 505 27.96 -13.83 11.07
N LEU A 506 28.23 -14.71 10.10
CA LEU A 506 27.46 -15.94 9.94
C LEU A 506 27.68 -16.92 11.11
N GLU A 507 28.87 -16.99 11.69
CA GLU A 507 29.19 -17.90 12.80
C GLU A 507 28.42 -17.48 14.06
N ALA A 508 28.51 -16.22 14.45
CA ALA A 508 27.78 -15.68 15.59
C ALA A 508 26.26 -15.80 15.40
N SER A 509 25.77 -15.53 14.20
CA SER A 509 24.34 -15.64 13.87
C SER A 509 23.81 -17.08 13.98
N VAL A 510 24.55 -18.07 13.47
CA VAL A 510 24.18 -19.50 13.60
C VAL A 510 24.21 -19.93 15.06
N ALA A 511 25.20 -19.49 15.84
CA ALA A 511 25.29 -19.78 17.28
C ALA A 511 24.09 -19.23 18.05
N ALA A 512 23.71 -17.96 17.80
CA ALA A 512 22.57 -17.30 18.43
C ALA A 512 21.25 -18.05 18.12
N VAL A 513 21.05 -18.48 16.87
CA VAL A 513 19.87 -19.24 16.48
C VAL A 513 19.80 -20.57 17.23
N LYS A 514 20.89 -21.33 17.28
CA LYS A 514 20.96 -22.61 18.00
C LYS A 514 20.68 -22.44 19.49
N GLU A 515 21.31 -21.45 20.13
CA GLU A 515 21.07 -21.13 21.55
C GLU A 515 19.58 -20.85 21.80
N CYS A 516 18.95 -19.99 20.99
CA CYS A 516 17.53 -19.65 21.13
C CYS A 516 16.61 -20.85 20.87
N ALA A 517 16.98 -21.75 19.96
CA ALA A 517 16.17 -22.94 19.62
C ALA A 517 16.10 -23.97 20.76
N ASP A 518 17.04 -23.96 21.68
CA ASP A 518 17.10 -24.89 22.81
C ASP A 518 16.46 -24.34 24.10
N ILE A 519 16.02 -23.08 24.09
CA ILE A 519 15.34 -22.42 25.22
C ILE A 519 13.83 -22.47 25.01
N ARG A 520 13.03 -22.77 26.06
CA ARG A 520 11.56 -22.73 26.03
C ARG A 520 11.01 -21.32 26.33
N GLY A 521 9.91 -20.98 25.68
CA GLY A 521 9.17 -19.73 25.80
C GLY A 521 9.45 -18.79 24.64
N VAL A 522 9.12 -17.49 24.78
CA VAL A 522 9.37 -16.49 23.73
C VAL A 522 10.82 -16.02 23.81
N LYS A 523 11.54 -16.12 22.70
CA LYS A 523 12.91 -15.62 22.52
C LYS A 523 12.95 -14.68 21.34
N ALA A 524 13.93 -13.74 21.33
CA ALA A 524 14.12 -12.84 20.22
C ALA A 524 15.58 -12.79 19.77
N ILE A 525 15.77 -12.78 18.46
CA ILE A 525 17.06 -12.49 17.82
C ILE A 525 16.88 -11.22 17.00
N ILE A 526 17.62 -10.19 17.34
CA ILE A 526 17.67 -8.94 16.60
C ILE A 526 18.84 -9.03 15.63
N PHE A 527 18.56 -9.33 14.37
CA PHE A 527 19.54 -9.31 13.28
C PHE A 527 19.70 -7.85 12.84
N LYS A 528 20.77 -7.21 13.32
CA LYS A 528 20.98 -5.78 13.13
C LYS A 528 22.10 -5.50 12.17
N SER A 529 21.73 -5.01 10.97
CA SER A 529 22.69 -4.53 9.97
C SER A 529 21.98 -3.58 9.02
N PRO A 530 22.53 -2.40 8.73
CA PRO A 530 21.83 -1.37 7.96
C PRO A 530 21.55 -1.82 6.51
N CYS A 531 20.44 -1.32 5.95
CA CYS A 531 20.11 -1.56 4.55
C CYS A 531 21.22 -1.04 3.63
N ILE A 532 21.55 -1.81 2.59
CA ILE A 532 22.59 -1.43 1.62
C ILE A 532 22.30 -0.11 0.89
N ALA A 533 21.03 0.28 0.78
CA ALA A 533 20.65 1.50 0.10
C ALA A 533 20.92 2.78 0.94
N ILE A 534 21.11 2.64 2.24
CA ILE A 534 21.44 3.76 3.14
C ILE A 534 22.91 3.72 3.62
N THR A 535 23.70 2.79 3.09
CA THR A 535 25.12 2.63 3.42
C THR A 535 26.00 2.77 2.17
N LYS A 536 27.28 3.03 2.38
CA LYS A 536 28.26 2.97 1.30
C LYS A 536 28.77 1.52 1.18
N PRO A 537 29.04 1.02 -0.04
CA PRO A 537 29.70 -0.27 -0.22
C PRO A 537 31.04 -0.32 0.51
N SER A 538 31.32 -1.44 1.19
CA SER A 538 32.57 -1.64 1.96
C SER A 538 33.74 -2.12 1.07
N GLY A 539 33.53 -2.25 -0.24
CA GLY A 539 34.50 -2.75 -1.19
C GLY A 539 33.87 -3.70 -2.18
N LYS A 540 34.66 -4.55 -2.79
CA LYS A 540 34.20 -5.61 -3.70
C LYS A 540 34.85 -6.92 -3.35
N MET A 541 34.10 -8.01 -3.54
CA MET A 541 34.65 -9.35 -3.46
C MET A 541 35.21 -9.79 -4.82
N ASP A 542 36.22 -10.66 -4.79
CA ASP A 542 36.83 -11.26 -5.98
C ASP A 542 36.98 -12.77 -5.82
N ILE A 543 37.13 -13.47 -6.92
CA ILE A 543 37.29 -14.94 -6.96
C ILE A 543 38.69 -15.27 -7.46
N SER A 544 39.51 -15.87 -6.57
CA SER A 544 40.85 -16.31 -6.90
C SER A 544 40.87 -17.60 -7.71
N GLU A 545 42.05 -17.92 -8.24
CA GLU A 545 42.32 -19.20 -8.98
C GLU A 545 42.07 -20.45 -8.15
N LYS A 546 41.97 -20.35 -6.82
CA LYS A 546 41.59 -21.47 -5.92
C LYS A 546 40.15 -21.94 -6.12
N CYS A 547 39.35 -21.25 -6.92
CA CYS A 547 37.95 -21.60 -7.15
C CYS A 547 37.81 -22.94 -7.90
N ILE A 548 37.23 -23.92 -7.23
CA ILE A 548 36.96 -25.26 -7.78
C ILE A 548 35.64 -25.35 -8.58
N GLN A 549 35.00 -24.23 -8.84
CA GLN A 549 33.74 -24.12 -9.59
C GLN A 549 32.57 -24.97 -9.03
N CYS A 550 32.54 -25.20 -7.72
CA CYS A 550 31.51 -25.99 -7.05
C CYS A 550 30.15 -25.34 -7.02
N LYS A 551 30.05 -24.02 -7.35
CA LYS A 551 28.82 -23.21 -7.39
C LYS A 551 28.04 -23.13 -6.05
N LYS A 552 28.67 -23.46 -4.93
CA LYS A 552 28.02 -23.43 -3.60
C LYS A 552 27.51 -22.04 -3.26
N CYS A 553 28.31 -21.00 -3.54
CA CYS A 553 27.95 -19.59 -3.37
C CYS A 553 26.68 -19.16 -4.15
N ILE A 554 26.41 -19.76 -5.32
CA ILE A 554 25.17 -19.52 -6.07
C ILE A 554 24.02 -20.31 -5.45
N ARG A 555 24.21 -21.63 -5.26
CA ARG A 555 23.14 -22.55 -4.85
C ARG A 555 22.63 -22.36 -3.43
N GLU A 556 23.43 -21.79 -2.53
CA GLU A 556 23.04 -21.62 -1.13
C GLU A 556 22.53 -20.21 -0.79
N ILE A 557 23.11 -19.16 -1.38
CA ILE A 557 22.70 -17.80 -1.04
C ILE A 557 22.02 -17.02 -2.16
N GLY A 558 22.18 -17.42 -3.43
CA GLY A 558 21.49 -16.80 -4.55
C GLY A 558 21.71 -15.28 -4.66
N CYS A 559 22.93 -14.78 -4.36
CA CYS A 559 23.23 -13.37 -4.46
C CYS A 559 23.25 -12.91 -5.92
N PRO A 560 22.52 -11.83 -6.31
CA PRO A 560 22.48 -11.38 -7.71
C PRO A 560 23.85 -10.95 -8.27
N ALA A 561 24.80 -10.57 -7.40
CA ALA A 561 26.17 -10.23 -7.80
C ALA A 561 27.02 -11.47 -8.15
N ILE A 562 26.57 -12.70 -7.83
CA ILE A 562 27.32 -13.91 -8.18
C ILE A 562 26.70 -14.52 -9.43
N ILE A 563 27.43 -14.46 -10.52
CA ILE A 563 26.94 -14.84 -11.86
C ILE A 563 27.76 -16.00 -12.45
N LEU A 564 27.25 -16.58 -13.52
CA LEU A 564 28.01 -17.45 -14.39
C LEU A 564 28.43 -16.64 -15.64
N LYS A 565 29.72 -16.41 -15.80
CA LYS A 565 30.31 -15.77 -16.98
C LYS A 565 31.16 -16.81 -17.71
N ASP A 566 30.84 -17.09 -18.96
CA ASP A 566 31.50 -18.14 -19.78
C ASP A 566 31.56 -19.51 -19.07
N GLY A 567 30.48 -19.87 -18.35
CA GLY A 567 30.36 -21.13 -17.61
C GLY A 567 31.10 -21.17 -16.26
N LYS A 568 31.86 -20.14 -15.92
CA LYS A 568 32.61 -20.01 -14.66
C LYS A 568 31.89 -19.09 -13.68
N VAL A 569 32.02 -19.38 -12.39
CA VAL A 569 31.53 -18.51 -11.32
C VAL A 569 32.34 -17.20 -11.33
N ALA A 570 31.66 -16.08 -11.38
CA ALA A 570 32.24 -14.74 -11.36
C ALA A 570 31.42 -13.82 -10.45
N ILE A 571 32.00 -12.70 -10.07
CA ILE A 571 31.32 -11.65 -9.33
C ILE A 571 31.11 -10.46 -10.28
N ASP A 572 29.87 -10.00 -10.35
CA ASP A 572 29.54 -8.74 -11.01
C ASP A 572 29.90 -7.59 -10.08
N GLU A 573 31.00 -6.90 -10.43
CA GLU A 573 31.53 -5.79 -9.65
C GLU A 573 30.57 -4.60 -9.57
N SER A 574 29.68 -4.43 -10.55
CA SER A 574 28.69 -3.33 -10.56
C SER A 574 27.62 -3.52 -9.50
N LEU A 575 27.33 -4.77 -9.12
CA LEU A 575 26.33 -5.13 -8.12
C LEU A 575 26.93 -5.45 -6.76
N CYS A 576 28.19 -5.88 -6.69
CA CYS A 576 28.81 -6.33 -5.44
C CYS A 576 29.04 -5.15 -4.47
N THR A 577 28.61 -5.33 -3.21
CA THR A 577 28.75 -4.35 -2.13
C THR A 577 29.87 -4.69 -1.12
N GLY A 578 30.57 -5.83 -1.29
CA GLY A 578 31.65 -6.23 -0.42
C GLY A 578 31.22 -6.83 0.93
N CYS A 579 29.96 -7.26 1.09
CA CYS A 579 29.42 -7.73 2.39
C CYS A 579 30.06 -9.01 2.96
N GLY A 580 30.86 -9.74 2.19
CA GLY A 580 31.64 -10.88 2.65
C GLY A 580 30.87 -12.19 2.92
N LEU A 581 29.54 -12.23 2.80
CA LEU A 581 28.76 -13.45 3.08
C LEU A 581 29.22 -14.65 2.22
N CYS A 582 29.47 -14.42 0.93
CA CYS A 582 29.92 -15.47 0.01
C CYS A 582 31.31 -16.05 0.37
N ALA A 583 32.19 -15.26 0.96
CA ALA A 583 33.50 -15.70 1.44
C ALA A 583 33.38 -16.69 2.59
N GLN A 584 32.47 -16.43 3.55
CA GLN A 584 32.25 -17.28 4.73
C GLN A 584 31.66 -18.66 4.39
N ILE A 585 31.07 -18.83 3.20
CA ILE A 585 30.51 -20.12 2.77
C ILE A 585 31.39 -20.85 1.76
N CYS A 586 32.45 -20.21 1.25
CA CYS A 586 33.32 -20.80 0.28
C CYS A 586 34.17 -21.92 0.91
N PRO A 587 34.01 -23.21 0.50
CA PRO A 587 34.66 -24.33 1.19
C PRO A 587 36.19 -24.33 1.03
N VAL A 588 36.71 -23.61 0.04
CA VAL A 588 38.15 -23.55 -0.28
C VAL A 588 38.75 -22.18 -0.08
N GLY A 589 37.98 -21.24 0.48
CA GLY A 589 38.45 -19.87 0.70
C GLY A 589 38.86 -19.12 -0.58
N ALA A 590 38.21 -19.44 -1.69
CA ALA A 590 38.52 -18.81 -2.99
C ALA A 590 37.92 -17.44 -3.20
N ILE A 591 36.97 -17.03 -2.37
CA ILE A 591 36.31 -15.71 -2.44
C ILE A 591 36.89 -14.83 -1.36
N GLY A 592 37.45 -13.70 -1.77
CA GLY A 592 38.03 -12.68 -0.90
C GLY A 592 37.85 -11.30 -1.52
N GLY A 593 38.21 -10.25 -0.80
CA GLY A 593 38.20 -8.89 -1.28
C GLY A 593 38.95 -7.98 -0.33
N ALA A 594 39.43 -6.86 -0.81
CA ALA A 594 39.91 -5.80 0.05
C ALA A 594 38.69 -5.18 0.75
N CYS A 595 38.47 -5.51 2.02
CA CYS A 595 37.75 -4.60 2.89
C CYS A 595 38.59 -3.32 2.91
N ASN A 596 38.08 -2.21 2.39
CA ASN A 596 38.67 -0.92 2.70
C ASN A 596 38.47 -0.72 4.19
N GLU A 597 39.59 -0.68 4.93
CA GLU A 597 39.68 -0.33 6.36
C GLU A 597 39.02 1.01 6.64
#